data_a0829afa0a853beca06dfdc820f2ba3d
#
_entry.id   a0829afa0a853beca06dfdc820f2ba3d
#
_cell.length_a   1.000
_cell.length_b   1.000
_cell.length_c   1.000
_cell.angle_alpha   90.00
_cell.angle_beta   90.00
_cell.angle_gamma   90.00
#
_symmetry.space_group_name_H-M   'P 1'
#
loop_
_entity.id
_entity.type
_entity.pdbx_description
1 polymer ?
#
loop_
_entity_poly.entity_id
_entity_poly.type
_entity_poly.pdbx_seq_one_letter_code
_entity_poly.pdbx_strand_id
1 'polypeptide(L)'
;MTKSFGKLAAVEARLFLREPMAVFFAIVLPVGLLLALGLTIPGFRDADPSLGGQRFVDAPFTAMMVLLSVVTLGLSVLPSSLVIYRERGVLRRLSTTPVRPGALLSAQLLINVVVSVVATTLTLVLGHLVLGVPLPGSPLAFVAVFGLGTLTVLAIGLLLAAVAPSSRVVQGVGSTLMFPLLFLAGMWLPRPLMPEILRRISDFTPTGAFGQGLMDALGGHAPQPLHLAVLAGWALATGLVAARLFRWE
;
A
#
# COMPACT_ATOMS: atom_id res chain seq x y z
N MET A 1 16.86 -17.47 -18.57
CA MET A 1 16.44 -16.19 -17.99
C MET A 1 15.62 -16.35 -16.69
N THR A 2 14.74 -17.31 -16.56
CA THR A 2 13.89 -17.56 -15.37
C THR A 2 14.67 -17.88 -14.09
N LYS A 3 15.76 -18.69 -14.18
CA LYS A 3 16.58 -19.04 -13.00
C LYS A 3 17.31 -17.84 -12.36
N SER A 4 17.75 -16.87 -13.16
CA SER A 4 18.42 -15.66 -12.65
C SER A 4 17.45 -14.71 -11.96
N PHE A 5 16.23 -14.55 -12.48
CA PHE A 5 15.19 -13.73 -11.89
C PHE A 5 14.73 -14.28 -10.52
N GLY A 6 14.52 -15.59 -10.41
CA GLY A 6 14.14 -16.21 -9.14
C GLY A 6 15.22 -16.05 -8.05
N LYS A 7 16.51 -16.15 -8.42
CA LYS A 7 17.61 -15.87 -7.48
C LYS A 7 17.62 -14.41 -7.04
N LEU A 8 17.38 -13.47 -7.96
CA LEU A 8 17.32 -12.05 -7.65
C LEU A 8 16.15 -11.75 -6.70
N ALA A 9 14.96 -12.25 -6.99
CA ALA A 9 13.80 -12.10 -6.11
C ALA A 9 14.05 -12.70 -4.72
N ALA A 10 14.69 -13.85 -4.62
CA ALA A 10 15.05 -14.46 -3.33
C ALA A 10 16.06 -13.62 -2.53
N VAL A 11 17.00 -12.96 -3.22
CA VAL A 11 17.94 -12.02 -2.57
C VAL A 11 17.19 -10.81 -2.04
N GLU A 12 16.32 -10.20 -2.87
CA GLU A 12 15.52 -9.05 -2.46
C GLU A 12 14.60 -9.37 -1.27
N ALA A 13 13.97 -10.55 -1.27
CA ALA A 13 13.17 -10.99 -0.13
C ALA A 13 13.99 -11.09 1.17
N ARG A 14 15.22 -11.64 1.07
CA ARG A 14 16.12 -11.69 2.23
C ARG A 14 16.59 -10.32 2.70
N LEU A 15 16.83 -9.40 1.78
CA LEU A 15 17.19 -8.02 2.11
C LEU A 15 16.04 -7.33 2.81
N PHE A 16 14.82 -7.43 2.30
CA PHE A 16 13.62 -6.90 2.97
C PHE A 16 13.47 -7.43 4.40
N LEU A 17 13.59 -8.75 4.60
CA LEU A 17 13.47 -9.37 5.93
C LEU A 17 14.60 -8.94 6.89
N ARG A 18 15.73 -8.46 6.38
CA ARG A 18 16.85 -7.92 7.18
C ARG A 18 16.71 -6.42 7.47
N GLU A 19 15.70 -5.77 6.96
CA GLU A 19 15.37 -4.39 7.28
C GLU A 19 14.24 -4.34 8.33
N PRO A 20 14.57 -4.37 9.65
CA PRO A 20 13.57 -4.51 10.70
C PRO A 20 12.56 -3.37 10.71
N MET A 21 12.97 -2.16 10.32
CA MET A 21 12.06 -1.01 10.22
C MET A 21 11.05 -1.18 9.10
N ALA A 22 11.46 -1.69 7.93
CA ALA A 22 10.54 -1.94 6.82
C ALA A 22 9.52 -3.02 7.19
N VAL A 23 9.98 -4.13 7.78
CA VAL A 23 9.09 -5.22 8.25
C VAL A 23 8.14 -4.71 9.33
N PHE A 24 8.65 -3.93 10.30
CA PHE A 24 7.83 -3.38 11.38
C PHE A 24 6.72 -2.48 10.83
N PHE A 25 7.05 -1.46 10.06
CA PHE A 25 6.07 -0.48 9.59
C PHE A 25 5.12 -1.03 8.52
N ALA A 26 5.56 -1.99 7.70
CA ALA A 26 4.72 -2.54 6.64
C ALA A 26 3.83 -3.71 7.11
N ILE A 27 4.26 -4.47 8.11
CA ILE A 27 3.56 -5.69 8.54
C ILE A 27 3.15 -5.60 10.01
N VAL A 28 4.14 -5.44 10.92
CA VAL A 28 3.90 -5.58 12.36
C VAL A 28 3.01 -4.45 12.89
N LEU A 29 3.26 -3.21 12.47
CA LEU A 29 2.52 -2.05 12.93
C LEU A 29 1.03 -2.10 12.53
N PRO A 30 0.63 -2.31 11.25
CA PRO A 30 -0.77 -2.38 10.88
C PRO A 30 -1.53 -3.51 11.59
N VAL A 31 -0.93 -4.70 11.62
CA VAL A 31 -1.51 -5.85 12.33
C VAL A 31 -1.59 -5.59 13.83
N GLY A 32 -0.51 -5.07 14.41
CA GLY A 32 -0.44 -4.74 15.83
C GLY A 32 -1.44 -3.66 16.25
N LEU A 33 -1.62 -2.61 15.42
CA LEU A 33 -2.63 -1.58 15.67
C LEU A 33 -4.05 -2.15 15.59
N LEU A 34 -4.34 -3.01 14.59
CA LEU A 34 -5.64 -3.66 14.49
C LEU A 34 -5.97 -4.43 15.77
N LEU A 35 -5.04 -5.26 16.21
CA LEU A 35 -5.25 -6.09 17.39
C LEU A 35 -5.24 -5.27 18.68
N ALA A 36 -4.25 -4.39 18.88
CA ALA A 36 -4.11 -3.61 20.09
C ALA A 36 -5.33 -2.68 20.29
N LEU A 37 -5.69 -1.88 19.29
CA LEU A 37 -6.81 -0.94 19.41
C LEU A 37 -8.16 -1.68 19.39
N GLY A 38 -8.30 -2.73 18.59
CA GLY A 38 -9.50 -3.55 18.55
C GLY A 38 -9.76 -4.31 19.87
N LEU A 39 -8.73 -4.67 20.64
CA LEU A 39 -8.89 -5.31 21.94
C LEU A 39 -9.06 -4.31 23.08
N THR A 40 -8.36 -3.16 23.03
CA THR A 40 -8.30 -2.21 24.15
C THR A 40 -9.40 -1.16 24.12
N ILE A 41 -9.93 -0.81 22.94
CA ILE A 41 -10.99 0.20 22.80
C ILE A 41 -12.35 -0.50 22.67
N PRO A 42 -13.20 -0.52 23.72
CA PRO A 42 -14.50 -1.21 23.65
C PRO A 42 -15.38 -0.69 22.51
N GLY A 43 -15.45 0.62 22.29
CA GLY A 43 -16.25 1.24 21.23
C GLY A 43 -15.86 0.81 19.80
N PHE A 44 -14.70 0.20 19.59
CA PHE A 44 -14.33 -0.36 18.28
C PHE A 44 -15.08 -1.67 17.96
N ARG A 45 -15.58 -2.34 19.00
CA ARG A 45 -16.33 -3.60 18.90
C ARG A 45 -17.83 -3.44 19.07
N ASP A 46 -18.28 -2.25 19.43
CA ASP A 46 -19.70 -1.95 19.55
C ASP A 46 -20.30 -1.64 18.18
N ALA A 47 -21.54 -2.05 17.97
CA ALA A 47 -22.27 -1.73 16.75
C ALA A 47 -22.54 -0.22 16.69
N ASP A 48 -22.10 0.44 15.62
CA ASP A 48 -22.27 1.88 15.42
C ASP A 48 -23.42 2.16 14.44
N PRO A 49 -24.50 2.84 14.88
CA PRO A 49 -25.59 3.20 13.99
C PRO A 49 -25.15 4.05 12.79
N SER A 50 -24.11 4.88 12.95
CA SER A 50 -23.57 5.73 11.86
C SER A 50 -22.87 4.91 10.77
N LEU A 51 -22.47 3.69 11.09
CA LEU A 51 -21.84 2.73 10.18
C LEU A 51 -22.82 1.64 9.69
N GLY A 52 -24.13 1.91 9.76
CA GLY A 52 -25.15 0.95 9.38
C GLY A 52 -25.25 -0.27 10.31
N GLY A 53 -24.84 -0.11 11.57
CA GLY A 53 -24.84 -1.19 12.58
C GLY A 53 -23.60 -2.09 12.54
N GLN A 54 -22.62 -1.80 11.69
CA GLN A 54 -21.31 -2.50 11.69
C GLN A 54 -20.43 -1.96 12.84
N ARG A 55 -19.50 -2.81 13.29
CA ARG A 55 -18.47 -2.39 14.25
C ARG A 55 -17.38 -1.62 13.50
N PHE A 56 -16.79 -0.61 14.15
CA PHE A 56 -15.70 0.16 13.53
C PHE A 56 -14.50 -0.73 13.16
N VAL A 57 -14.21 -1.77 13.97
CA VAL A 57 -13.11 -2.71 13.73
C VAL A 57 -13.31 -3.56 12.46
N ASP A 58 -14.55 -3.75 11.99
CA ASP A 58 -14.86 -4.59 10.84
C ASP A 58 -14.28 -3.99 9.52
N ALA A 59 -15.13 -3.54 8.61
CA ALA A 59 -14.65 -3.01 7.34
C ALA A 59 -13.85 -1.69 7.47
N PRO A 60 -14.28 -0.68 8.26
CA PRO A 60 -13.58 0.61 8.30
C PRO A 60 -12.13 0.51 8.78
N PHE A 61 -11.91 -0.02 9.97
CA PHE A 61 -10.58 -0.05 10.57
C PHE A 61 -9.65 -1.06 9.89
N THR A 62 -10.20 -2.22 9.50
CA THR A 62 -9.45 -3.24 8.75
C THR A 62 -8.98 -2.70 7.39
N ALA A 63 -9.84 -1.99 6.64
CA ALA A 63 -9.44 -1.33 5.39
C ALA A 63 -8.31 -0.31 5.59
N MET A 64 -8.38 0.48 6.68
CA MET A 64 -7.33 1.45 7.03
C MET A 64 -5.99 0.76 7.32
N MET A 65 -5.98 -0.38 7.99
CA MET A 65 -4.74 -1.12 8.29
C MET A 65 -4.13 -1.76 7.04
N VAL A 66 -4.96 -2.30 6.14
CA VAL A 66 -4.51 -2.79 4.83
C VAL A 66 -3.91 -1.63 4.01
N LEU A 67 -4.62 -0.50 3.95
CA LEU A 67 -4.14 0.70 3.25
C LEU A 67 -2.82 1.22 3.83
N LEU A 68 -2.69 1.30 5.15
CA LEU A 68 -1.47 1.75 5.84
C LEU A 68 -0.26 0.90 5.44
N SER A 69 -0.43 -0.42 5.41
CA SER A 69 0.62 -1.35 4.98
C SER A 69 1.08 -1.07 3.55
N VAL A 70 0.13 -0.99 2.60
CA VAL A 70 0.43 -0.78 1.18
C VAL A 70 1.03 0.61 0.93
N VAL A 71 0.51 1.65 1.58
CA VAL A 71 1.05 3.03 1.46
C VAL A 71 2.47 3.11 2.02
N THR A 72 2.76 2.44 3.13
CA THR A 72 4.12 2.36 3.68
C THR A 72 5.08 1.70 2.70
N LEU A 73 4.68 0.57 2.11
CA LEU A 73 5.48 -0.12 1.08
C LEU A 73 5.74 0.78 -0.14
N GLY A 74 4.70 1.42 -0.65
CA GLY A 74 4.80 2.18 -1.89
C GLY A 74 5.46 3.56 -1.73
N LEU A 75 5.24 4.28 -0.63
CA LEU A 75 5.79 5.63 -0.47
C LEU A 75 7.10 5.68 0.31
N SER A 76 7.43 4.64 1.08
CA SER A 76 8.64 4.63 1.90
C SER A 76 9.61 3.53 1.49
N VAL A 77 9.18 2.26 1.49
CA VAL A 77 10.09 1.12 1.32
C VAL A 77 10.61 1.02 -0.11
N LEU A 78 9.71 0.90 -1.09
CA LEU A 78 10.08 0.72 -2.50
C LEU A 78 10.96 1.87 -3.03
N PRO A 79 10.58 3.16 -2.89
CA PRO A 79 11.39 4.23 -3.44
C PRO A 79 12.72 4.39 -2.71
N SER A 80 12.78 4.17 -1.39
CA SER A 80 14.03 4.20 -0.63
C SER A 80 15.02 3.14 -1.11
N SER A 81 14.58 1.89 -1.28
CA SER A 81 15.42 0.79 -1.77
C SER A 81 16.02 1.11 -3.14
N LEU A 82 15.21 1.61 -4.08
CA LEU A 82 15.65 1.93 -5.44
C LEU A 82 16.66 3.07 -5.47
N VAL A 83 16.42 4.13 -4.67
CA VAL A 83 17.34 5.27 -4.62
C VAL A 83 18.65 4.90 -3.92
N ILE A 84 18.62 4.08 -2.86
CA ILE A 84 19.82 3.54 -2.21
C ILE A 84 20.65 2.71 -3.22
N TYR A 85 20.03 1.91 -4.07
CA TYR A 85 20.75 1.15 -5.10
C TYR A 85 21.41 2.08 -6.13
N ARG A 86 20.77 3.20 -6.49
CA ARG A 86 21.35 4.21 -7.35
C ARG A 86 22.53 4.91 -6.66
N GLU A 87 22.37 5.37 -5.41
CA GLU A 87 23.43 6.03 -4.63
C GLU A 87 24.67 5.15 -4.43
N ARG A 88 24.46 3.83 -4.21
CA ARG A 88 25.55 2.87 -4.04
C ARG A 88 26.15 2.36 -5.35
N GLY A 89 25.69 2.85 -6.49
CA GLY A 89 26.17 2.43 -7.81
C GLY A 89 25.86 0.96 -8.16
N VAL A 90 24.89 0.35 -7.48
CA VAL A 90 24.48 -1.05 -7.75
C VAL A 90 23.92 -1.16 -9.15
N LEU A 91 23.12 -0.20 -9.61
CA LEU A 91 22.54 -0.19 -10.95
C LEU A 91 23.62 -0.12 -12.03
N ARG A 92 24.66 0.70 -11.83
CA ARG A 92 25.81 0.82 -12.72
C ARG A 92 26.65 -0.47 -12.78
N ARG A 93 26.81 -1.17 -11.66
CA ARG A 93 27.49 -2.49 -11.64
C ARG A 93 26.64 -3.58 -12.31
N LEU A 94 25.33 -3.52 -12.15
CA LEU A 94 24.42 -4.47 -12.83
C LEU A 94 24.45 -4.30 -14.35
N SER A 95 24.64 -3.09 -14.88
CA SER A 95 24.74 -2.86 -16.32
C SER A 95 25.94 -3.53 -16.98
N THR A 96 26.99 -3.89 -16.21
CA THR A 96 28.15 -4.67 -16.70
C THR A 96 27.95 -6.19 -16.60
N THR A 97 26.81 -6.63 -16.12
CA THR A 97 26.43 -8.04 -16.00
C THR A 97 25.35 -8.40 -17.04
N PRO A 98 25.14 -9.69 -17.36
CA PRO A 98 24.06 -10.10 -18.26
C PRO A 98 22.65 -9.91 -17.67
N VAL A 99 22.52 -9.39 -16.45
CA VAL A 99 21.24 -9.09 -15.79
C VAL A 99 20.72 -7.74 -16.27
N ARG A 100 19.56 -7.75 -16.91
CA ARG A 100 18.91 -6.50 -17.34
C ARG A 100 18.47 -5.66 -16.14
N PRO A 101 18.73 -4.36 -16.11
CA PRO A 101 18.30 -3.48 -15.02
C PRO A 101 16.79 -3.57 -14.72
N GLY A 102 15.97 -3.74 -15.75
CA GLY A 102 14.52 -3.97 -15.58
C GLY A 102 14.16 -5.21 -14.76
N ALA A 103 15.05 -6.22 -14.69
CA ALA A 103 14.83 -7.39 -13.84
C ALA A 103 14.90 -7.05 -12.35
N LEU A 104 15.74 -6.09 -11.95
CA LEU A 104 15.80 -5.62 -10.57
C LEU A 104 14.53 -4.86 -10.18
N LEU A 105 14.04 -3.95 -11.04
CA LEU A 105 12.76 -3.26 -10.81
C LEU A 105 11.61 -4.25 -10.68
N SER A 106 11.54 -5.22 -11.59
CA SER A 106 10.49 -6.24 -11.54
C SER A 106 10.59 -7.09 -10.27
N ALA A 107 11.80 -7.42 -9.81
CA ALA A 107 12.00 -8.14 -8.55
C ALA A 107 11.57 -7.31 -7.34
N GLN A 108 11.93 -6.02 -7.29
CA GLN A 108 11.50 -5.10 -6.23
C GLN A 108 9.97 -4.94 -6.20
N LEU A 109 9.34 -4.74 -7.36
CA LEU A 109 7.87 -4.69 -7.44
C LEU A 109 7.23 -5.99 -6.97
N LEU A 110 7.74 -7.13 -7.43
CA LEU A 110 7.23 -8.44 -7.02
C LEU A 110 7.31 -8.63 -5.51
N ILE A 111 8.45 -8.29 -4.89
CA ILE A 111 8.61 -8.43 -3.44
C ILE A 111 7.65 -7.51 -2.69
N ASN A 112 7.50 -6.25 -3.11
CA ASN A 112 6.54 -5.34 -2.47
C ASN A 112 5.09 -5.83 -2.63
N VAL A 113 4.70 -6.39 -3.78
CA VAL A 113 3.39 -7.03 -3.97
C VAL A 113 3.24 -8.25 -3.05
N VAL A 114 4.23 -9.13 -2.98
CA VAL A 114 4.18 -10.32 -2.10
C VAL A 114 4.08 -9.90 -0.63
N VAL A 115 4.86 -8.91 -0.21
CA VAL A 115 4.80 -8.39 1.18
C VAL A 115 3.44 -7.76 1.47
N SER A 116 2.86 -7.01 0.53
CA SER A 116 1.53 -6.42 0.71
C SER A 116 0.45 -7.50 0.83
N VAL A 117 0.54 -8.57 0.04
CA VAL A 117 -0.37 -9.73 0.13
C VAL A 117 -0.21 -10.42 1.48
N VAL A 118 1.03 -10.69 1.92
CA VAL A 118 1.30 -11.32 3.23
C VAL A 118 0.77 -10.45 4.38
N ALA A 119 1.06 -9.15 4.38
CA ALA A 119 0.60 -8.23 5.42
C ALA A 119 -0.93 -8.16 5.47
N THR A 120 -1.58 -8.07 4.31
CA THR A 120 -3.04 -8.05 4.19
C THR A 120 -3.65 -9.36 4.67
N THR A 121 -3.09 -10.49 4.26
CA THR A 121 -3.54 -11.81 4.72
C THR A 121 -3.42 -11.95 6.24
N LEU A 122 -2.30 -11.53 6.82
CA LEU A 122 -2.11 -11.52 8.27
C LEU A 122 -3.13 -10.61 8.97
N THR A 123 -3.38 -9.41 8.42
CA THR A 123 -4.38 -8.48 8.95
C THR A 123 -5.78 -9.11 8.96
N LEU A 124 -6.19 -9.72 7.85
CA LEU A 124 -7.51 -10.37 7.74
C LEU A 124 -7.62 -11.61 8.62
N VAL A 125 -6.63 -12.50 8.59
CA VAL A 125 -6.65 -13.76 9.35
C VAL A 125 -6.61 -13.51 10.85
N LEU A 126 -5.68 -12.68 11.32
CA LEU A 126 -5.57 -12.37 12.76
C LEU A 126 -6.74 -11.51 13.24
N GLY A 127 -7.24 -10.57 12.42
CA GLY A 127 -8.46 -9.82 12.71
C GLY A 127 -9.66 -10.75 12.85
N HIS A 128 -9.80 -11.74 11.96
CA HIS A 128 -10.87 -12.74 12.04
C HIS A 128 -10.75 -13.63 13.28
N LEU A 129 -9.58 -14.20 13.53
CA LEU A 129 -9.38 -15.16 14.62
C LEU A 129 -9.44 -14.51 16.01
N VAL A 130 -8.94 -13.28 16.16
CA VAL A 130 -8.81 -12.63 17.48
C VAL A 130 -9.98 -11.71 17.79
N LEU A 131 -10.46 -10.95 16.78
CA LEU A 131 -11.50 -9.92 16.96
C LEU A 131 -12.85 -10.35 16.37
N GLY A 132 -12.91 -11.48 15.67
CA GLY A 132 -14.12 -11.91 14.96
C GLY A 132 -14.50 -10.98 13.80
N VAL A 133 -13.54 -10.27 13.20
CA VAL A 133 -13.76 -9.43 12.02
C VAL A 133 -14.24 -10.31 10.86
N PRO A 134 -15.34 -9.94 10.17
CA PRO A 134 -15.81 -10.73 9.04
C PRO A 134 -14.78 -10.74 7.91
N LEU A 135 -14.64 -11.87 7.23
CA LEU A 135 -13.86 -11.95 5.99
C LEU A 135 -14.54 -11.13 4.90
N PRO A 136 -13.81 -10.72 3.84
CA PRO A 136 -14.37 -9.88 2.79
C PRO A 136 -15.69 -10.45 2.25
N GLY A 137 -16.76 -9.69 2.37
CA GLY A 137 -18.09 -10.10 1.91
C GLY A 137 -18.17 -10.24 0.39
N SER A 138 -17.30 -9.52 -0.34
CA SER A 138 -17.11 -9.67 -1.80
C SER A 138 -15.64 -9.94 -2.13
N PRO A 139 -15.17 -11.22 -2.06
CA PRO A 139 -13.75 -11.56 -2.22
C PRO A 139 -13.17 -11.14 -3.58
N LEU A 140 -13.93 -11.29 -4.66
CA LEU A 140 -13.47 -10.92 -6.01
C LEU A 140 -13.28 -9.40 -6.12
N ALA A 141 -14.22 -8.63 -5.59
CA ALA A 141 -14.12 -7.17 -5.54
C ALA A 141 -12.93 -6.73 -4.68
N PHE A 142 -12.72 -7.41 -3.54
CA PHE A 142 -11.58 -7.14 -2.67
C PHE A 142 -10.25 -7.36 -3.39
N VAL A 143 -10.08 -8.50 -4.07
CA VAL A 143 -8.85 -8.80 -4.83
C VAL A 143 -8.64 -7.80 -5.95
N ALA A 144 -9.69 -7.40 -6.67
CA ALA A 144 -9.61 -6.40 -7.74
C ALA A 144 -9.18 -5.03 -7.23
N VAL A 145 -9.83 -4.53 -6.17
CA VAL A 145 -9.50 -3.24 -5.53
C VAL A 145 -8.11 -3.27 -4.92
N PHE A 146 -7.80 -4.32 -4.16
CA PHE A 146 -6.50 -4.49 -3.52
C PHE A 146 -5.37 -4.55 -4.54
N GLY A 147 -5.54 -5.32 -5.62
CA GLY A 147 -4.55 -5.43 -6.70
C GLY A 147 -4.34 -4.09 -7.39
N LEU A 148 -5.43 -3.43 -7.81
CA LEU A 148 -5.37 -2.15 -8.51
C LEU A 148 -4.82 -1.04 -7.61
N GLY A 149 -5.27 -0.96 -6.35
CA GLY A 149 -4.78 0.00 -5.37
C GLY A 149 -3.30 -0.18 -5.04
N THR A 150 -2.87 -1.44 -4.86
CA THR A 150 -1.45 -1.76 -4.65
C THR A 150 -0.61 -1.32 -5.84
N LEU A 151 -1.03 -1.64 -7.06
CA LEU A 151 -0.33 -1.20 -8.28
C LEU A 151 -0.25 0.32 -8.37
N THR A 152 -1.34 1.01 -8.03
CA THR A 152 -1.40 2.48 -8.01
C THR A 152 -0.37 3.07 -7.05
N VAL A 153 -0.35 2.60 -5.80
CA VAL A 153 0.55 3.14 -4.77
C VAL A 153 2.01 2.81 -5.09
N LEU A 154 2.29 1.60 -5.61
CA LEU A 154 3.64 1.23 -6.06
C LEU A 154 4.09 2.07 -7.28
N ALA A 155 3.20 2.39 -8.21
CA ALA A 155 3.50 3.26 -9.35
C ALA A 155 3.87 4.69 -8.89
N ILE A 156 3.16 5.23 -7.89
CA ILE A 156 3.52 6.50 -7.25
C ILE A 156 4.90 6.41 -6.60
N GLY A 157 5.21 5.30 -5.92
CA GLY A 157 6.53 5.07 -5.34
C GLY A 157 7.64 4.98 -6.38
N LEU A 158 7.39 4.34 -7.52
CA LEU A 158 8.33 4.33 -8.65
C LEU A 158 8.57 5.74 -9.20
N LEU A 159 7.52 6.53 -9.32
CA LEU A 159 7.65 7.93 -9.74
C LEU A 159 8.49 8.72 -8.75
N LEU A 160 8.25 8.56 -7.44
CA LEU A 160 9.04 9.19 -6.40
C LEU A 160 10.52 8.78 -6.49
N ALA A 161 10.81 7.48 -6.70
CA ALA A 161 12.17 6.99 -6.90
C ALA A 161 12.83 7.56 -8.17
N ALA A 162 12.06 7.78 -9.23
CA ALA A 162 12.57 8.32 -10.48
C ALA A 162 13.00 9.79 -10.38
N VAL A 163 12.26 10.60 -9.60
CA VAL A 163 12.49 12.04 -9.50
C VAL A 163 13.37 12.45 -8.31
N ALA A 164 13.42 11.66 -7.26
CA ALA A 164 14.16 12.02 -6.05
C ALA A 164 15.68 11.89 -6.25
N PRO A 165 16.47 12.92 -5.89
CA PRO A 165 17.91 12.91 -6.05
C PRO A 165 18.65 12.04 -5.01
N SER A 166 18.06 11.80 -3.85
CA SER A 166 18.68 11.04 -2.76
C SER A 166 17.67 10.30 -1.89
N SER A 167 18.13 9.29 -1.18
CA SER A 167 17.33 8.51 -0.22
C SER A 167 16.77 9.37 0.91
N ARG A 168 17.51 10.40 1.33
CA ARG A 168 17.04 11.38 2.33
C ARG A 168 15.84 12.18 1.80
N VAL A 169 15.88 12.62 0.54
CA VAL A 169 14.77 13.33 -0.10
C VAL A 169 13.55 12.41 -0.26
N VAL A 170 13.76 11.16 -0.66
CA VAL A 170 12.69 10.17 -0.74
C VAL A 170 11.97 10.02 0.60
N GLN A 171 12.72 9.85 1.68
CA GLN A 171 12.12 9.68 3.02
C GLN A 171 11.36 10.93 3.45
N GLY A 172 11.92 12.12 3.23
CA GLY A 172 11.24 13.37 3.55
C GLY A 172 9.96 13.58 2.75
N VAL A 173 10.02 13.44 1.43
CA VAL A 173 8.86 13.61 0.54
C VAL A 173 7.83 12.49 0.77
N GLY A 174 8.28 11.24 0.90
CA GLY A 174 7.40 10.10 1.16
C GLY A 174 6.61 10.29 2.45
N SER A 175 7.27 10.67 3.55
CA SER A 175 6.60 10.95 4.82
C SER A 175 5.64 12.13 4.73
N THR A 176 6.06 13.21 4.05
CA THR A 176 5.21 14.40 3.88
C THR A 176 3.95 14.09 3.06
N LEU A 177 4.07 13.28 1.99
CA LEU A 177 2.94 12.87 1.16
C LEU A 177 2.02 11.86 1.88
N MET A 178 2.59 10.99 2.72
CA MET A 178 1.85 9.95 3.42
C MET A 178 0.77 10.54 4.32
N PHE A 179 1.05 11.62 5.04
CA PHE A 179 0.09 12.25 5.96
C PHE A 179 -1.20 12.73 5.28
N PRO A 180 -1.15 13.63 4.27
CA PRO A 180 -2.37 14.09 3.60
C PRO A 180 -3.08 12.97 2.83
N LEU A 181 -2.35 12.01 2.27
CA LEU A 181 -2.93 10.88 1.57
C LEU A 181 -3.72 9.96 2.53
N LEU A 182 -3.17 9.65 3.69
CA LEU A 182 -3.88 8.87 4.72
C LEU A 182 -5.01 9.66 5.36
N PHE A 183 -4.86 10.98 5.52
CA PHE A 183 -5.96 11.84 5.98
C PHE A 183 -7.14 11.78 5.02
N LEU A 184 -6.91 11.96 3.73
CA LEU A 184 -7.95 11.87 2.71
C LEU A 184 -8.54 10.46 2.57
N ALA A 185 -7.79 9.42 2.92
CA ALA A 185 -8.31 8.06 3.00
C ALA A 185 -9.25 7.82 4.19
N GLY A 186 -9.35 8.76 5.13
CA GLY A 186 -10.24 8.66 6.29
C GLY A 186 -9.58 8.10 7.54
N MET A 187 -8.24 8.01 7.60
CA MET A 187 -7.55 7.39 8.72
C MET A 187 -7.69 8.18 10.03
N TRP A 188 -7.67 9.52 9.98
CA TRP A 188 -7.85 10.38 11.17
C TRP A 188 -9.21 11.01 11.26
N LEU A 189 -9.88 11.24 10.13
CA LEU A 189 -11.23 11.79 10.09
C LEU A 189 -12.10 10.81 9.28
N PRO A 190 -12.93 10.00 9.95
CA PRO A 190 -13.84 9.08 9.27
C PRO A 190 -14.67 9.79 8.20
N ARG A 191 -14.85 9.16 7.06
CA ARG A 191 -15.53 9.76 5.90
C ARG A 191 -16.93 10.35 6.20
N PRO A 192 -17.79 9.75 7.05
CA PRO A 192 -19.07 10.35 7.41
C PRO A 192 -18.95 11.73 8.08
N LEU A 193 -17.83 11.98 8.79
CA LEU A 193 -17.55 13.24 9.47
C LEU A 193 -16.83 14.27 8.58
N MET A 194 -16.40 13.87 7.36
CA MET A 194 -15.74 14.79 6.44
C MET A 194 -16.74 15.78 5.83
N PRO A 195 -16.39 17.08 5.73
CA PRO A 195 -17.09 18.03 4.89
C PRO A 195 -17.21 17.53 3.44
N GLU A 196 -18.29 17.90 2.75
CA GLU A 196 -18.56 17.41 1.39
C GLU A 196 -17.41 17.69 0.40
N ILE A 197 -16.77 18.85 0.53
CA ILE A 197 -15.62 19.22 -0.31
C ILE A 197 -14.46 18.22 -0.11
N LEU A 198 -14.14 17.88 1.15
CA LEU A 198 -13.08 16.91 1.44
C LEU A 198 -13.42 15.50 0.96
N ARG A 199 -14.69 15.09 1.06
CA ARG A 199 -15.15 13.81 0.52
C ARG A 199 -14.96 13.74 -0.99
N ARG A 200 -15.36 14.80 -1.71
CA ARG A 200 -15.17 14.87 -3.17
C ARG A 200 -13.69 14.83 -3.55
N ILE A 201 -12.83 15.58 -2.86
CA ILE A 201 -11.38 15.53 -3.09
C ILE A 201 -10.86 14.11 -2.83
N SER A 202 -11.26 13.48 -1.72
CA SER A 202 -10.89 12.12 -1.35
C SER A 202 -11.23 11.12 -2.47
N ASP A 203 -12.41 11.22 -3.09
CA ASP A 203 -12.85 10.31 -4.16
C ASP A 203 -11.92 10.31 -5.38
N PHE A 204 -11.23 11.42 -5.64
CA PHE A 204 -10.27 11.55 -6.74
C PHE A 204 -8.81 11.33 -6.33
N THR A 205 -8.54 11.08 -5.05
CA THR A 205 -7.20 10.75 -4.59
C THR A 205 -6.96 9.23 -4.64
N PRO A 206 -5.70 8.79 -4.87
CA PRO A 206 -5.40 7.37 -4.97
C PRO A 206 -5.70 6.61 -3.67
N THR A 207 -5.41 7.21 -2.51
CA THR A 207 -5.64 6.57 -1.21
C THR A 207 -7.09 6.64 -0.75
N GLY A 208 -7.81 7.70 -1.08
CA GLY A 208 -9.24 7.83 -0.80
C GLY A 208 -10.05 6.81 -1.59
N ALA A 209 -9.83 6.73 -2.90
CA ALA A 209 -10.46 5.74 -3.77
C ALA A 209 -10.11 4.30 -3.35
N PHE A 210 -8.85 4.04 -2.96
CA PHE A 210 -8.40 2.74 -2.50
C PHE A 210 -9.06 2.36 -1.17
N GLY A 211 -9.06 3.26 -0.18
CA GLY A 211 -9.67 3.02 1.13
C GLY A 211 -11.17 2.75 1.02
N GLN A 212 -11.90 3.55 0.23
CA GLN A 212 -13.34 3.34 0.02
C GLN A 212 -13.63 2.02 -0.69
N GLY A 213 -12.89 1.72 -1.77
CA GLY A 213 -13.06 0.44 -2.46
C GLY A 213 -12.80 -0.77 -1.57
N LEU A 214 -11.80 -0.70 -0.67
CA LEU A 214 -11.55 -1.75 0.33
C LEU A 214 -12.71 -1.87 1.33
N MET A 215 -13.22 -0.74 1.83
CA MET A 215 -14.36 -0.72 2.76
C MET A 215 -15.61 -1.32 2.12
N ASP A 216 -15.93 -0.95 0.88
CA ASP A 216 -17.06 -1.50 0.12
C ASP A 216 -16.92 -3.02 -0.02
N ALA A 217 -15.75 -3.49 -0.45
CA ALA A 217 -15.50 -4.91 -0.69
C ALA A 217 -15.49 -5.75 0.60
N LEU A 218 -14.95 -5.21 1.70
CA LEU A 218 -15.00 -5.84 3.03
C LEU A 218 -16.43 -5.91 3.55
N GLY A 219 -17.21 -4.83 3.36
CA GLY A 219 -18.62 -4.76 3.74
C GLY A 219 -19.58 -5.57 2.83
N GLY A 220 -19.07 -6.25 1.80
CA GLY A 220 -19.86 -7.07 0.88
C GLY A 220 -20.53 -6.28 -0.25
N HIS A 221 -20.16 -5.03 -0.43
CA HIS A 221 -20.69 -4.17 -1.49
C HIS A 221 -19.75 -4.16 -2.71
N ALA A 222 -20.33 -3.91 -3.88
CA ALA A 222 -19.53 -3.67 -5.07
C ALA A 222 -18.84 -2.29 -4.95
N PRO A 223 -17.52 -2.21 -5.22
CA PRO A 223 -16.83 -0.92 -5.22
C PRO A 223 -17.39 -0.01 -6.30
N GLN A 224 -17.44 1.29 -6.01
CA GLN A 224 -17.94 2.26 -6.98
C GLN A 224 -17.04 2.27 -8.22
N PRO A 225 -17.62 2.28 -9.44
CA PRO A 225 -16.84 2.33 -10.68
C PRO A 225 -15.90 3.54 -10.76
N LEU A 226 -16.30 4.66 -10.14
CA LEU A 226 -15.47 5.86 -10.05
C LEU A 226 -14.13 5.55 -9.34
N HIS A 227 -14.16 4.87 -8.20
CA HIS A 227 -12.94 4.55 -7.45
C HIS A 227 -11.99 3.65 -8.25
N LEU A 228 -12.54 2.66 -8.97
CA LEU A 228 -11.73 1.81 -9.86
C LEU A 228 -11.13 2.62 -11.01
N ALA A 229 -11.90 3.53 -11.62
CA ALA A 229 -11.42 4.40 -12.69
C ALA A 229 -10.32 5.35 -12.20
N VAL A 230 -10.47 5.93 -11.00
CA VAL A 230 -9.48 6.81 -10.37
C VAL A 230 -8.19 6.04 -10.09
N LEU A 231 -8.28 4.85 -9.51
CA LEU A 231 -7.11 4.01 -9.27
C LEU A 231 -6.39 3.65 -10.57
N ALA A 232 -7.13 3.21 -11.60
CA ALA A 232 -6.55 2.91 -12.91
C ALA A 232 -5.90 4.14 -13.54
N GLY A 233 -6.54 5.30 -13.46
CA GLY A 233 -6.03 6.56 -13.97
C GLY A 233 -4.71 6.95 -13.29
N TRP A 234 -4.65 6.89 -11.97
CA TRP A 234 -3.42 7.17 -11.22
C TRP A 234 -2.31 6.15 -11.53
N ALA A 235 -2.63 4.84 -11.57
CA ALA A 235 -1.66 3.80 -11.89
C ALA A 235 -1.03 4.01 -13.28
N LEU A 236 -1.86 4.29 -14.28
CA LEU A 236 -1.40 4.54 -15.65
C LEU A 236 -0.60 5.84 -15.75
N ALA A 237 -1.11 6.95 -15.20
CA ALA A 237 -0.44 8.25 -15.27
C ALA A 237 0.93 8.19 -14.59
N THR A 238 0.97 7.75 -13.32
CA THR A 238 2.23 7.71 -12.56
C THR A 238 3.19 6.64 -13.08
N GLY A 239 2.68 5.48 -13.49
CA GLY A 239 3.48 4.42 -14.08
C GLY A 239 4.14 4.83 -15.40
N LEU A 240 3.39 5.47 -16.31
CA LEU A 240 3.94 5.97 -17.58
C LEU A 240 4.97 7.09 -17.37
N VAL A 241 4.69 8.03 -16.45
CA VAL A 241 5.63 9.10 -16.13
C VAL A 241 6.88 8.52 -15.47
N ALA A 242 6.72 7.60 -14.53
CA ALA A 242 7.86 6.90 -13.91
C ALA A 242 8.71 6.17 -14.95
N ALA A 243 8.10 5.44 -15.88
CA ALA A 243 8.82 4.72 -16.92
C ALA A 243 9.62 5.63 -17.86
N ARG A 244 9.14 6.86 -18.10
CA ARG A 244 9.85 7.87 -18.92
C ARG A 244 10.96 8.59 -18.16
N LEU A 245 10.79 8.82 -16.87
CA LEU A 245 11.73 9.58 -16.04
C LEU A 245 12.78 8.71 -15.37
N PHE A 246 12.56 7.39 -15.29
CA PHE A 246 13.50 6.50 -14.59
C PHE A 246 14.82 6.41 -15.34
N ARG A 247 15.86 7.02 -14.75
CA ARG A 247 17.23 6.97 -15.25
C ARG A 247 17.98 5.85 -14.55
N TRP A 248 18.72 5.08 -15.34
CA TRP A 248 19.51 3.93 -14.87
C TRP A 248 20.94 4.35 -14.43
N GLU A 249 21.23 5.61 -14.54
CA GLU A 249 22.55 6.19 -14.25
C GLU A 249 22.56 6.94 -12.93
#